data_98d26bd97f13bb561c1c67373a11aa6c
#
_entry.id   98d26bd97f13bb561c1c67373a11aa6c
#
_cell.length_a   1.000
_cell.length_b   1.000
_cell.length_c   1.000
_cell.angle_alpha   90.00
_cell.angle_beta   90.00
_cell.angle_gamma   90.00
#
_symmetry.space_group_name_H-M   'P 1'
#
loop_
_entity.id
_entity.type
_entity.pdbx_description
1 polymer ?
#
loop_
_entity_poly.entity_id
_entity_poly.type
_entity_poly.pdbx_seq_one_letter_code
_entity_poly.pdbx_strand_id
1 'polypeptide(L)'
;MDIETTTSLEELGSQDVIDSRDLVKLLANLEQGEQHDEDEAVLIKALHEIRDECESSGWAYGIGFIRDSYWWEYCQEFAVDVGYTKRDGNDRDSNPLDQCIDWEKWADLMMQDYQTIDIGGTEYYWREA
;
A
#
# COMPACT_ATOMS: atom_id res chain seq x y z
N MET A 1 -1.45 1.28 -13.60
CA MET A 1 -1.72 -0.13 -13.96
C MET A 1 -2.91 -0.61 -13.13
N ASP A 2 -3.83 -1.29 -13.76
CA ASP A 2 -5.00 -1.81 -13.06
C ASP A 2 -4.65 -3.13 -12.37
N ILE A 3 -4.74 -3.17 -11.05
CA ILE A 3 -4.46 -4.35 -10.25
C ILE A 3 -5.40 -5.51 -10.61
N GLU A 4 -6.64 -5.21 -11.02
CA GLU A 4 -7.63 -6.23 -11.37
C GLU A 4 -7.20 -7.10 -12.56
N THR A 5 -6.24 -6.65 -13.36
CA THR A 5 -5.70 -7.41 -14.51
C THR A 5 -4.36 -8.08 -14.21
N THR A 6 -3.86 -7.97 -12.99
CA THR A 6 -2.61 -8.58 -12.56
C THR A 6 -2.73 -10.11 -12.62
N THR A 7 -1.74 -10.77 -13.21
CA THR A 7 -1.71 -12.22 -13.37
C THR A 7 -0.54 -12.90 -12.64
N SER A 8 0.38 -12.12 -12.06
CA SER A 8 1.52 -12.69 -11.32
C SER A 8 1.75 -11.92 -10.02
N LEU A 9 2.30 -12.63 -9.04
CA LEU A 9 2.65 -12.05 -7.75
C LEU A 9 3.76 -10.99 -7.90
N GLU A 10 4.67 -11.17 -8.84
CA GLU A 10 5.73 -10.22 -9.13
C GLU A 10 5.16 -8.87 -9.60
N GLU A 11 4.16 -8.90 -10.48
CA GLU A 11 3.49 -7.67 -10.93
C GLU A 11 2.80 -6.96 -9.76
N LEU A 12 2.15 -7.72 -8.88
CA LEU A 12 1.50 -7.15 -7.71
C LEU A 12 2.52 -6.47 -6.79
N GLY A 13 3.67 -7.09 -6.57
CA GLY A 13 4.76 -6.57 -5.75
C GLY A 13 5.48 -5.36 -6.33
N SER A 14 5.14 -4.93 -7.54
CA SER A 14 5.71 -3.74 -8.18
C SER A 14 4.88 -2.46 -7.94
N GLN A 15 3.70 -2.57 -7.36
CA GLN A 15 2.81 -1.43 -7.12
C GLN A 15 3.28 -0.63 -5.90
N ASP A 16 3.22 0.70 -5.98
CA ASP A 16 3.61 1.58 -4.87
C ASP A 16 2.59 1.57 -3.73
N VAL A 17 1.31 1.55 -4.06
CA VAL A 17 0.21 1.47 -3.10
C VAL A 17 -0.81 0.45 -3.59
N ILE A 18 -1.25 -0.40 -2.69
CA ILE A 18 -2.27 -1.43 -2.99
C ILE A 18 -3.43 -1.25 -2.01
N ASP A 19 -4.65 -1.21 -2.52
CA ASP A 19 -5.86 -1.15 -1.70
C ASP A 19 -6.42 -2.58 -1.57
N SER A 20 -6.73 -3.01 -0.35
CA SER A 20 -7.27 -4.36 -0.12
C SER A 20 -8.56 -4.62 -0.88
N ARG A 21 -9.37 -3.61 -1.14
CA ARG A 21 -10.60 -3.76 -1.93
C ARG A 21 -10.28 -4.20 -3.36
N ASP A 22 -9.19 -3.73 -3.94
CA ASP A 22 -8.73 -4.16 -5.26
C ASP A 22 -8.25 -5.61 -5.22
N LEU A 23 -7.62 -6.03 -4.12
CA LEU A 23 -7.22 -7.42 -3.93
C LEU A 23 -8.42 -8.36 -3.80
N VAL A 24 -9.49 -7.92 -3.15
CA VAL A 24 -10.75 -8.69 -3.07
C VAL A 24 -11.30 -8.94 -4.47
N LYS A 25 -11.33 -7.91 -5.32
CA LYS A 25 -11.80 -8.04 -6.71
C LYS A 25 -10.89 -8.93 -7.53
N LEU A 26 -9.59 -8.77 -7.38
CA LEU A 26 -8.61 -9.59 -8.09
C LEU A 26 -8.76 -11.06 -7.73
N LEU A 27 -8.89 -11.37 -6.46
CA LEU A 27 -9.07 -12.75 -5.99
C LEU A 27 -10.36 -13.36 -6.55
N ALA A 28 -11.47 -12.62 -6.51
CA ALA A 28 -12.74 -13.08 -7.06
C ALA A 28 -12.63 -13.37 -8.56
N ASN A 29 -11.96 -12.50 -9.31
CA ASN A 29 -11.77 -12.69 -10.75
C ASN A 29 -10.92 -13.93 -11.04
N LEU A 30 -9.86 -14.16 -10.27
CA LEU A 30 -9.00 -15.33 -10.44
C LEU A 30 -9.74 -16.63 -10.11
N GLU A 31 -10.52 -16.63 -9.05
CA GLU A 31 -11.27 -17.82 -8.60
C GLU A 31 -12.41 -18.20 -9.54
N GLN A 32 -12.90 -17.29 -10.36
CA GLN A 32 -13.92 -17.58 -11.37
C GLN A 32 -13.38 -18.40 -12.55
N GLY A 33 -12.07 -18.40 -12.76
CA GLY A 33 -11.45 -19.18 -13.83
C GLY A 33 -11.46 -20.67 -13.49
N GLU A 34 -11.74 -21.51 -14.51
CA GLU A 34 -11.78 -22.97 -14.32
C GLU A 34 -10.37 -23.59 -14.28
N GLN A 35 -9.41 -22.94 -14.92
CA GLN A 35 -8.04 -23.41 -14.98
C GLN A 35 -7.10 -22.26 -14.68
N HIS A 36 -6.08 -22.54 -13.91
CA HIS A 36 -5.06 -21.58 -13.53
C HIS A 36 -3.69 -22.07 -13.95
N ASP A 37 -2.87 -21.18 -14.51
CA ASP A 37 -1.47 -21.48 -14.72
C ASP A 37 -0.72 -21.42 -13.37
N GLU A 38 0.56 -21.74 -13.39
CA GLU A 38 1.38 -21.77 -12.18
C GLU A 38 1.45 -20.40 -11.51
N ASP A 39 1.60 -19.33 -12.29
CA ASP A 39 1.67 -17.96 -11.75
C ASP A 39 0.36 -17.54 -11.08
N GLU A 40 -0.77 -17.86 -11.68
CA GLU A 40 -2.08 -17.57 -11.09
C GLU A 40 -2.31 -18.35 -9.82
N ALA A 41 -1.90 -19.62 -9.78
CA ALA A 41 -2.02 -20.46 -8.58
C ALA A 41 -1.21 -19.90 -7.43
N VAL A 42 0.01 -19.45 -7.69
CA VAL A 42 0.88 -18.82 -6.68
C VAL A 42 0.25 -17.52 -6.19
N LEU A 43 -0.29 -16.72 -7.12
CA LEU A 43 -0.94 -15.44 -6.77
C LEU A 43 -2.18 -15.68 -5.90
N ILE A 44 -3.03 -16.64 -6.24
CA ILE A 44 -4.23 -16.99 -5.46
C ILE A 44 -3.84 -17.39 -4.03
N LYS A 45 -2.83 -18.24 -3.90
CA LYS A 45 -2.36 -18.67 -2.59
C LYS A 45 -1.86 -17.49 -1.75
N ALA A 46 -1.08 -16.60 -2.36
CA ALA A 46 -0.57 -15.42 -1.68
C ALA A 46 -1.70 -14.49 -1.23
N LEU A 47 -2.72 -14.30 -2.08
CA LEU A 47 -3.87 -13.47 -1.73
C LEU A 47 -4.67 -14.04 -0.56
N HIS A 48 -4.82 -15.36 -0.49
CA HIS A 48 -5.45 -16.01 0.65
C HIS A 48 -4.66 -15.79 1.94
N GLU A 49 -3.35 -15.88 1.89
CA GLU A 49 -2.48 -15.64 3.05
C GLU A 49 -2.57 -14.18 3.53
N ILE A 50 -2.57 -13.23 2.61
CA ILE A 50 -2.72 -11.80 2.93
C ILE A 50 -4.07 -11.55 3.57
N ARG A 51 -5.13 -12.10 2.99
CA ARG A 51 -6.49 -11.99 3.52
C ARG A 51 -6.57 -12.54 4.94
N ASP A 52 -6.03 -13.72 5.17
CA ASP A 52 -6.09 -14.36 6.49
C ASP A 52 -5.38 -13.53 7.55
N GLU A 53 -4.29 -12.87 7.20
CA GLU A 53 -3.57 -11.99 8.11
C GLU A 53 -4.33 -10.69 8.42
N CYS A 54 -5.06 -10.15 7.44
CA CYS A 54 -5.67 -8.82 7.52
C CYS A 54 -7.19 -8.84 7.69
N GLU A 55 -7.84 -9.99 7.67
CA GLU A 55 -9.31 -10.12 7.62
C GLU A 55 -10.01 -9.39 8.76
N SER A 56 -9.49 -9.51 9.97
CA SER A 56 -10.08 -8.87 11.15
C SER A 56 -9.76 -7.38 11.26
N SER A 57 -8.86 -6.87 10.41
CA SER A 57 -8.35 -5.50 10.48
C SER A 57 -8.92 -4.58 9.39
N GLY A 58 -9.92 -5.04 8.62
CA GLY A 58 -10.58 -4.21 7.64
C GLY A 58 -10.31 -4.58 6.19
N TRP A 59 -10.00 -5.84 5.91
CA TRP A 59 -9.74 -6.35 4.56
C TRP A 59 -10.81 -5.91 3.55
N ALA A 60 -12.08 -5.99 3.92
CA ALA A 60 -13.20 -5.63 3.05
C ALA A 60 -13.46 -4.13 2.99
N TYR A 61 -12.87 -3.36 3.89
CA TYR A 61 -13.17 -1.92 4.05
C TYR A 61 -12.09 -1.01 3.46
N GLY A 62 -10.96 -1.55 3.05
CA GLY A 62 -9.95 -0.77 2.37
C GLY A 62 -8.68 -0.51 3.19
N ILE A 63 -7.91 -1.58 3.44
CA ILE A 63 -6.56 -1.44 3.99
C ILE A 63 -5.64 -0.96 2.86
N GLY A 64 -4.85 0.09 3.12
CA GLY A 64 -3.83 0.55 2.19
C GLY A 64 -2.49 -0.10 2.53
N PHE A 65 -1.91 -0.79 1.54
CA PHE A 65 -0.56 -1.35 1.64
C PHE A 65 0.40 -0.43 0.90
N ILE A 66 1.40 0.08 1.59
CA ILE A 66 2.35 1.05 1.03
C ILE A 66 3.71 0.37 0.88
N ARG A 67 4.24 0.36 -0.35
CA ARG A 67 5.54 -0.23 -0.64
C ARG A 67 6.64 0.49 0.16
N ASP A 68 7.59 -0.26 0.67
CA ASP A 68 8.68 0.28 1.48
C ASP A 68 9.46 1.38 0.76
N SER A 69 9.74 1.21 -0.53
CA SER A 69 10.45 2.21 -1.34
C SER A 69 9.64 3.46 -1.62
N TYR A 70 8.32 3.42 -1.43
CA TYR A 70 7.43 4.56 -1.60
C TYR A 70 7.06 5.23 -0.27
N TRP A 71 7.40 4.62 0.86
CA TRP A 71 7.00 5.07 2.20
C TRP A 71 7.36 6.52 2.48
N TRP A 72 8.58 6.94 2.13
CA TRP A 72 9.04 8.30 2.33
C TRP A 72 8.13 9.32 1.63
N GLU A 73 7.85 9.08 0.35
CA GLU A 73 6.97 9.95 -0.43
C GLU A 73 5.53 9.93 0.08
N TYR A 74 5.06 8.75 0.45
CA TYR A 74 3.73 8.59 1.02
C TYR A 74 3.55 9.42 2.28
N CYS A 75 4.53 9.42 3.18
CA CYS A 75 4.46 10.20 4.42
C CYS A 75 4.44 11.69 4.16
N GLN A 76 5.18 12.15 3.15
CA GLN A 76 5.14 13.56 2.73
C GLN A 76 3.78 13.94 2.14
N GLU A 77 3.25 13.10 1.26
CA GLU A 77 1.93 13.33 0.66
C GLU A 77 0.83 13.34 1.71
N PHE A 78 0.91 12.45 2.69
CA PHE A 78 -0.04 12.40 3.78
C PHE A 78 -0.04 13.72 4.56
N ALA A 79 1.13 14.26 4.89
CA ALA A 79 1.23 15.52 5.63
C ALA A 79 0.61 16.69 4.87
N VAL A 80 0.76 16.69 3.53
CA VAL A 80 0.14 17.69 2.66
C VAL A 80 -1.39 17.50 2.60
N ASP A 81 -1.84 16.27 2.43
CA ASP A 81 -3.26 15.95 2.27
C ASP A 81 -4.08 16.30 3.51
N VAL A 82 -3.50 16.14 4.70
CA VAL A 82 -4.17 16.50 5.95
C VAL A 82 -3.94 17.96 6.35
N GLY A 83 -3.20 18.73 5.56
CA GLY A 83 -3.02 20.16 5.77
C GLY A 83 -1.92 20.53 6.76
N TYR A 84 -1.04 19.61 7.12
CA TYR A 84 0.06 19.91 8.05
C TYR A 84 1.16 20.75 7.42
N THR A 85 1.35 20.64 6.11
CA THR A 85 2.38 21.36 5.38
C THR A 85 1.96 21.55 3.91
N LYS A 86 2.75 22.30 3.16
CA LYS A 86 2.58 22.48 1.71
C LYS A 86 3.63 21.65 0.98
N ARG A 87 3.21 21.03 -0.12
CA ARG A 87 4.08 20.12 -0.90
C ARG A 87 5.24 20.85 -1.59
N ASP A 88 4.96 22.06 -2.10
CA ASP A 88 5.93 22.81 -2.87
C ASP A 88 6.55 23.93 -2.00
N GLY A 89 7.84 23.81 -1.74
CA GLY A 89 8.59 24.82 -1.00
C GLY A 89 8.67 26.18 -1.70
N ASN A 90 8.25 26.25 -2.97
CA ASN A 90 8.18 27.49 -3.74
C ASN A 90 6.80 28.15 -3.68
N ASP A 91 5.85 27.54 -3.02
CA ASP A 91 4.52 28.12 -2.81
C ASP A 91 4.66 29.36 -1.95
N ARG A 92 4.12 30.48 -2.43
CA ARG A 92 4.19 31.77 -1.71
C ARG A 92 3.50 31.72 -0.35
N ASP A 93 2.56 30.79 -0.19
CA ASP A 93 1.83 30.60 1.06
C ASP A 93 2.54 29.62 1.99
N SER A 94 3.73 29.11 1.62
CA SER A 94 4.51 28.23 2.47
C SER A 94 4.89 28.91 3.77
N ASN A 95 4.64 28.25 4.88
CA ASN A 95 5.11 28.68 6.17
C ASN A 95 6.60 28.38 6.30
N PRO A 96 7.44 29.29 6.84
CA PRO A 96 8.85 28.97 7.11
C PRO A 96 9.05 27.69 7.92
N LEU A 97 8.10 27.31 8.77
CA LEU A 97 8.15 26.06 9.51
C LEU A 97 8.17 24.83 8.60
N ASP A 98 7.62 24.92 7.39
CA ASP A 98 7.62 23.80 6.42
C ASP A 98 9.04 23.42 6.02
N GLN A 99 9.98 24.37 6.07
CA GLN A 99 11.38 24.13 5.75
C GLN A 99 12.14 23.47 6.92
N CYS A 100 11.56 23.44 8.09
CA CYS A 100 12.16 22.89 9.30
C CYS A 100 11.70 21.47 9.57
N ILE A 101 10.94 20.85 8.67
CA ILE A 101 10.40 19.51 8.87
C ILE A 101 11.52 18.48 8.71
N ASP A 102 11.69 17.66 9.73
CA ASP A 102 12.53 16.47 9.66
C ASP A 102 11.68 15.33 9.09
N TRP A 103 11.73 15.14 7.79
CA TRP A 103 10.92 14.14 7.09
C TRP A 103 11.27 12.71 7.49
N GLU A 104 12.52 12.44 7.80
CA GLU A 104 12.94 11.13 8.29
C GLU A 104 12.27 10.82 9.62
N LYS A 105 12.31 11.76 10.55
CA LYS A 105 11.65 11.61 11.85
C LYS A 105 10.14 11.49 11.71
N TRP A 106 9.53 12.26 10.80
CA TRP A 106 8.10 12.16 10.51
C TRP A 106 7.73 10.77 10.01
N ALA A 107 8.50 10.23 9.05
CA ALA A 107 8.27 8.88 8.52
C ALA A 107 8.41 7.82 9.62
N ASP A 108 9.41 7.96 10.49
CA ASP A 108 9.63 7.04 11.62
C ASP A 108 8.46 7.09 12.62
N LEU A 109 7.94 8.27 12.89
CA LEU A 109 6.78 8.43 13.79
C LEU A 109 5.53 7.80 13.20
N MET A 110 5.32 7.95 11.88
CA MET A 110 4.18 7.32 11.22
C MET A 110 4.26 5.79 11.27
N MET A 111 5.46 5.22 11.21
CA MET A 111 5.67 3.78 11.26
C MET A 111 5.18 3.12 12.55
N GLN A 112 5.08 3.87 13.64
CA GLN A 112 4.68 3.32 14.93
C GLN A 112 3.31 2.65 14.91
N ASP A 113 2.42 3.12 14.03
CA ASP A 113 1.05 2.58 13.90
C ASP A 113 0.93 1.56 12.78
N TYR A 114 2.02 1.24 12.07
CA TYR A 114 2.00 0.38 10.90
C TYR A 114 2.66 -0.97 11.18
N GLN A 115 2.19 -1.98 10.47
CA GLN A 115 2.76 -3.33 10.46
C GLN A 115 3.40 -3.58 9.11
N THR A 116 4.16 -4.65 9.01
CA THR A 116 4.80 -5.05 7.75
C THR A 116 4.22 -6.35 7.23
N ILE A 117 4.19 -6.49 5.92
CA ILE A 117 3.78 -7.72 5.24
C ILE A 117 4.58 -7.84 3.94
N ASP A 118 4.93 -9.07 3.57
CA ASP A 118 5.60 -9.35 2.30
C ASP A 118 4.56 -9.64 1.23
N ILE A 119 4.65 -8.93 0.09
CA ILE A 119 3.82 -9.18 -1.08
C ILE A 119 4.75 -9.29 -2.29
N GLY A 120 4.89 -10.50 -2.82
CA GLY A 120 5.71 -10.73 -3.99
C GLY A 120 7.21 -10.49 -3.77
N GLY A 121 7.70 -10.74 -2.58
CA GLY A 121 9.11 -10.49 -2.23
C GLY A 121 9.41 -9.04 -1.88
N THR A 122 8.39 -8.20 -1.81
CA THR A 122 8.51 -6.77 -1.49
C THR A 122 7.84 -6.49 -0.15
N GLU A 123 8.50 -5.73 0.71
CA GLU A 123 7.93 -5.34 1.99
C GLU A 123 6.95 -4.19 1.80
N TYR A 124 5.76 -4.34 2.40
CA TYR A 124 4.71 -3.33 2.43
C TYR A 124 4.36 -2.98 3.87
N TYR A 125 3.95 -1.74 4.10
CA TYR A 125 3.49 -1.25 5.40
C TYR A 125 1.98 -1.06 5.35
N TRP A 126 1.29 -1.48 6.43
CA TRP A 126 -0.16 -1.37 6.50
C TRP A 126 -0.61 -1.18 7.94
N ARG A 127 -1.81 -0.68 8.09
CA ARG A 127 -2.46 -0.57 9.41
C ARG A 127 -3.94 -0.91 9.28
N GLU A 128 -4.57 -1.17 10.42
CA GLU A 128 -6.00 -1.45 10.51
C GLU A 128 -6.82 -0.31 9.89
N ALA A 129 -7.81 -0.68 9.09
CA ALA A 129 -8.69 0.28 8.43
C ALA A 129 -9.70 0.91 9.42
#